data_60730ffeb9c52e3d3f6cbfa09c902c1f
#
_entry.id   60730ffeb9c52e3d3f6cbfa09c902c1f
#
_cell.length_a   1.000
_cell.length_b   1.000
_cell.length_c   1.000
_cell.angle_alpha   90.00
_cell.angle_beta   90.00
_cell.angle_gamma   90.00
#
_symmetry.space_group_name_H-M   'P 1'
#
loop_
_entity.id
_entity.type
_entity.pdbx_description
1 polymer ?
#
loop_
_entity_poly.entity_id
_entity_poly.type
_entity_poly.pdbx_seq_one_letter_code
_entity_poly.pdbx_strand_id
1 'polypeptide(L)'
;MTQQTGQDADKRPSYKDTLNLLETGFGMRANSIHREPELQAFWKEKGIDLDLGRNNPGPVFTLHDGPPYANGALHMGHALNKVLKDIINKHRLMQGRKVRFVPGWDCHGLPIELKVLQAMSQEQRQA
;
A
#
# COMPACT_ATOMS: atom_id res chain seq x y z
N MET A 1 65.57 21.78 7.14
CA MET A 1 64.78 21.91 8.39
C MET A 1 63.35 22.15 7.98
N THR A 2 62.55 21.15 7.91
CA THR A 2 61.14 21.22 7.50
C THR A 2 60.32 20.82 8.72
N GLN A 3 59.63 21.77 9.30
CA GLN A 3 58.76 21.54 10.46
C GLN A 3 57.48 20.84 9.99
N GLN A 4 57.27 19.63 10.48
CA GLN A 4 55.96 18.95 10.47
C GLN A 4 55.13 19.53 11.61
N THR A 5 54.17 20.35 11.28
CA THR A 5 53.09 20.71 12.19
C THR A 5 52.07 19.58 12.18
N GLY A 6 52.12 18.75 13.22
CA GLY A 6 51.09 17.74 13.46
C GLY A 6 49.77 18.42 13.78
N GLN A 7 48.77 18.15 12.98
CA GLN A 7 47.36 18.41 13.31
C GLN A 7 46.91 17.32 14.27
N ASP A 8 46.94 17.59 15.57
CA ASP A 8 46.18 16.85 16.55
C ASP A 8 44.70 17.17 16.29
N ALA A 9 44.07 16.33 15.48
CA ALA A 9 42.62 16.36 15.30
C ALA A 9 41.98 16.03 16.65
N ASP A 10 41.26 16.97 17.20
CA ASP A 10 40.43 16.86 18.41
C ASP A 10 39.54 15.61 18.31
N LYS A 11 40.05 14.48 18.79
CA LYS A 11 39.31 13.21 18.86
C LYS A 11 38.31 13.31 20.00
N ARG A 12 37.15 13.89 19.72
CA ARG A 12 36.02 13.81 20.64
C ARG A 12 35.73 12.34 20.92
N PRO A 13 35.48 11.98 22.19
CA PRO A 13 35.18 10.60 22.53
C PRO A 13 33.95 10.13 21.75
N SER A 14 34.05 8.95 21.14
CA SER A 14 32.93 8.33 20.45
C SER A 14 31.95 7.77 21.47
N TYR A 15 30.73 8.22 21.46
CA TYR A 15 29.67 7.70 22.32
C TYR A 15 28.86 6.56 21.67
N LYS A 16 29.35 5.99 20.59
CA LYS A 16 28.65 4.91 19.86
C LYS A 16 28.37 3.69 20.75
N ASP A 17 29.34 3.35 21.63
CA ASP A 17 29.26 2.18 22.51
C ASP A 17 28.39 2.42 23.75
N THR A 18 27.94 3.66 23.98
CA THR A 18 27.05 4.03 25.09
C THR A 18 25.58 4.13 24.66
N LEU A 19 25.29 3.93 23.35
CA LEU A 19 23.95 3.99 22.83
C LEU A 19 23.22 2.66 23.05
N ASN A 20 22.14 2.69 23.80
CA ASN A 20 21.22 1.56 23.91
C ASN A 20 20.27 1.57 22.70
N LEU A 21 20.71 0.98 21.59
CA LEU A 21 19.87 0.80 20.41
C LEU A 21 19.00 -0.43 20.60
N LEU A 22 17.75 -0.32 20.13
CA LEU A 22 16.85 -1.45 20.13
C LEU A 22 17.36 -2.52 19.16
N GLU A 23 17.61 -3.72 19.66
CA GLU A 23 17.91 -4.89 18.85
C GLU A 23 16.58 -5.57 18.47
N THR A 24 16.34 -5.72 17.18
CA THR A 24 15.11 -6.35 16.66
C THR A 24 15.41 -7.16 15.41
N GLY A 25 14.73 -8.29 15.26
CA GLY A 25 14.75 -9.09 14.03
C GLY A 25 13.94 -8.45 12.89
N PHE A 26 13.16 -7.40 13.14
CA PHE A 26 12.45 -6.68 12.10
C PHE A 26 13.40 -5.82 11.29
N GLY A 27 13.25 -5.85 9.96
CA GLY A 27 14.01 -5.01 9.06
C GLY A 27 13.75 -3.52 9.34
N MET A 28 14.80 -2.75 9.63
CA MET A 28 14.70 -1.31 9.93
C MET A 28 14.25 -0.47 8.73
N ARG A 29 14.34 -1.02 7.53
CA ARG A 29 13.87 -0.38 6.30
C ARG A 29 12.68 -1.13 5.77
N ALA A 30 11.60 -0.42 5.48
CA ALA A 30 10.39 -1.01 4.90
C ALA A 30 10.66 -1.67 3.54
N ASN A 31 11.49 -1.01 2.68
CA ASN A 31 11.86 -1.49 1.35
C ASN A 31 10.67 -2.06 0.56
N SER A 32 9.54 -1.34 0.60
CA SER A 32 8.25 -1.82 0.12
C SER A 32 8.26 -2.21 -1.36
N ILE A 33 9.05 -1.53 -2.19
CA ILE A 33 9.18 -1.84 -3.62
C ILE A 33 9.57 -3.31 -3.87
N HIS A 34 10.41 -3.89 -3.00
CA HIS A 34 10.84 -5.29 -3.12
C HIS A 34 10.00 -6.21 -2.26
N ARG A 35 9.71 -5.82 -1.02
CA ARG A 35 9.02 -6.68 -0.06
C ARG A 35 7.54 -6.89 -0.37
N GLU A 36 6.85 -5.90 -0.91
CA GLU A 36 5.44 -6.07 -1.23
C GLU A 36 5.18 -7.11 -2.32
N PRO A 37 5.91 -7.11 -3.46
CA PRO A 37 5.79 -8.19 -4.44
C PRO A 37 6.12 -9.58 -3.89
N GLU A 38 7.15 -9.69 -3.03
CA GLU A 38 7.51 -10.96 -2.38
C GLU A 38 6.38 -11.48 -1.48
N LEU A 39 5.78 -10.58 -0.67
CA LEU A 39 4.66 -10.92 0.20
C LEU A 39 3.41 -11.31 -0.61
N GLN A 40 3.12 -10.60 -1.69
CA GLN A 40 2.00 -10.94 -2.58
C GLN A 40 2.19 -12.31 -3.24
N ALA A 41 3.40 -12.61 -3.70
CA ALA A 41 3.73 -13.91 -4.25
C ALA A 41 3.57 -15.03 -3.21
N PHE A 42 4.05 -14.80 -2.00
CA PHE A 42 3.88 -15.71 -0.86
C PHE A 42 2.40 -15.96 -0.52
N TRP A 43 1.59 -14.91 -0.43
CA TRP A 43 0.15 -15.03 -0.15
C TRP A 43 -0.58 -15.82 -1.24
N LYS A 44 -0.23 -15.57 -2.49
CA LYS A 44 -0.78 -16.30 -3.63
C LYS A 44 -0.38 -17.77 -3.60
N GLU A 45 0.90 -18.07 -3.36
CA GLU A 45 1.40 -19.45 -3.26
C GLU A 45 0.69 -20.22 -2.14
N LYS A 46 0.50 -19.59 -0.98
CA LYS A 46 -0.17 -20.22 0.18
C LYS A 46 -1.69 -20.17 0.11
N GLY A 47 -2.28 -19.48 -0.85
CA GLY A 47 -3.74 -19.31 -0.96
C GLY A 47 -4.38 -18.63 0.25
N ILE A 48 -3.63 -17.73 0.93
CA ILE A 48 -4.04 -17.12 2.21
C ILE A 48 -5.35 -16.33 2.06
N ASP A 49 -5.52 -15.62 0.97
CA ASP A 49 -6.72 -14.85 0.66
C ASP A 49 -7.96 -15.75 0.52
N LEU A 50 -7.81 -16.88 -0.16
CA LEU A 50 -8.88 -17.87 -0.31
C LEU A 50 -9.25 -18.52 1.01
N ASP A 51 -8.24 -18.85 1.82
CA ASP A 51 -8.44 -19.49 3.13
C ASP A 51 -9.14 -18.54 4.10
N LEU A 52 -8.68 -17.30 4.22
CA LEU A 52 -9.32 -16.28 5.05
C LEU A 52 -10.73 -15.93 4.58
N GLY A 53 -10.98 -15.94 3.28
CA GLY A 53 -12.28 -15.63 2.70
C GLY A 53 -13.29 -16.78 2.77
N ARG A 54 -12.85 -18.03 2.57
CA ARG A 54 -13.73 -19.20 2.49
C ARG A 54 -13.85 -19.97 3.80
N ASN A 55 -12.72 -20.23 4.44
CA ASN A 55 -12.61 -21.17 5.55
C ASN A 55 -12.70 -20.50 6.93
N ASN A 56 -12.67 -19.17 7.00
CA ASN A 56 -12.79 -18.46 8.27
C ASN A 56 -14.20 -18.68 8.87
N PRO A 57 -14.32 -19.32 10.06
CA PRO A 57 -15.60 -19.62 10.70
C PRO A 57 -16.23 -18.43 11.41
N GLY A 58 -15.53 -17.31 11.48
CA GLY A 58 -15.96 -16.13 12.23
C GLY A 58 -17.17 -15.43 11.62
N PRO A 59 -17.82 -14.56 12.39
CA PRO A 59 -18.97 -13.80 11.92
C PRO A 59 -18.57 -12.89 10.76
N VAL A 60 -19.47 -12.80 9.77
CA VAL A 60 -19.22 -11.99 8.57
C VAL A 60 -19.16 -10.51 8.91
N PHE A 61 -18.14 -9.83 8.39
CA PHE A 61 -18.01 -8.39 8.34
C PHE A 61 -17.93 -7.96 6.89
N THR A 62 -18.87 -7.15 6.44
CA THR A 62 -18.88 -6.61 5.08
C THR A 62 -18.52 -5.13 5.12
N LEU A 63 -17.45 -4.76 4.40
CA LEU A 63 -17.14 -3.37 4.13
C LEU A 63 -17.58 -3.05 2.71
N HIS A 64 -18.50 -2.09 2.58
CA HIS A 64 -18.94 -1.63 1.27
C HIS A 64 -17.88 -0.71 0.64
N ASP A 65 -17.54 -0.96 -0.62
CA ASP A 65 -16.65 -0.07 -1.36
C ASP A 65 -17.46 1.11 -1.95
N GLY A 66 -16.97 2.33 -1.80
CA GLY A 66 -17.35 3.46 -2.65
C GLY A 66 -16.37 3.45 -3.82
N PRO A 67 -16.76 2.91 -4.98
CA PRO A 67 -15.84 2.74 -6.09
C PRO A 67 -15.46 4.08 -6.71
N PRO A 68 -14.22 4.24 -7.18
CA PRO A 68 -13.83 5.43 -7.93
C PRO A 68 -14.46 5.41 -9.33
N TYR A 69 -14.67 6.58 -9.92
CA TYR A 69 -15.05 6.70 -11.31
C TYR A 69 -13.94 6.23 -12.25
N ALA A 70 -14.31 5.49 -13.30
CA ALA A 70 -13.38 5.02 -14.32
C ALA A 70 -13.13 6.10 -15.40
N ASN A 71 -12.89 7.36 -14.99
CA ASN A 71 -12.81 8.52 -15.88
C ASN A 71 -11.42 9.17 -15.94
N GLY A 72 -10.42 8.58 -15.33
CA GLY A 72 -9.06 9.14 -15.30
C GLY A 72 -8.08 8.37 -14.44
N ALA A 73 -6.90 8.94 -14.24
CA ALA A 73 -5.86 8.35 -13.42
C ALA A 73 -6.22 8.38 -11.93
N LEU A 74 -5.71 7.39 -11.19
CA LEU A 74 -5.80 7.37 -9.75
C LEU A 74 -4.98 8.51 -9.14
N HIS A 75 -5.46 9.09 -8.06
CA HIS A 75 -4.78 10.14 -7.30
C HIS A 75 -4.66 9.78 -5.82
N MET A 76 -3.93 10.59 -5.05
CA MET A 76 -3.65 10.33 -3.64
C MET A 76 -4.91 10.13 -2.78
N GLY A 77 -6.03 10.76 -3.11
CA GLY A 77 -7.32 10.53 -2.44
C GLY A 77 -7.81 9.09 -2.59
N HIS A 78 -7.64 8.50 -3.77
CA HIS A 78 -7.95 7.08 -3.99
C HIS A 78 -7.02 6.17 -3.17
N ALA A 79 -5.71 6.48 -3.16
CA ALA A 79 -4.74 5.72 -2.37
C ALA A 79 -5.10 5.75 -0.87
N LEU A 80 -5.36 6.94 -0.32
CA LEU A 80 -5.78 7.10 1.08
C LEU A 80 -7.04 6.28 1.39
N ASN A 81 -8.06 6.39 0.55
CA ASN A 81 -9.32 5.66 0.72
C ASN A 81 -9.11 4.14 0.76
N LYS A 82 -8.33 3.60 -0.19
CA LYS A 82 -8.06 2.16 -0.27
C LYS A 82 -7.18 1.67 0.88
N VAL A 83 -6.17 2.43 1.28
CA VAL A 83 -5.33 2.10 2.44
C VAL A 83 -6.14 2.05 3.73
N LEU A 84 -7.02 3.02 3.97
CA LEU A 84 -7.88 3.01 5.16
C LEU A 84 -8.82 1.80 5.17
N LYS A 85 -9.42 1.44 4.03
CA LYS A 85 -10.27 0.25 3.90
C LYS A 85 -9.48 -1.04 4.13
N ASP A 86 -8.25 -1.13 3.62
CA ASP A 86 -7.36 -2.27 3.84
C ASP A 86 -7.01 -2.44 5.33
N ILE A 87 -6.70 -1.35 6.02
CA ILE A 87 -6.44 -1.35 7.47
C ILE A 87 -7.67 -1.86 8.23
N ILE A 88 -8.87 -1.36 7.92
CA ILE A 88 -10.11 -1.79 8.56
C ILE A 88 -10.34 -3.29 8.33
N ASN A 89 -10.20 -3.76 7.11
CA ASN A 89 -10.39 -5.16 6.75
C ASN A 89 -9.40 -6.07 7.48
N LYS A 90 -8.11 -5.73 7.48
CA LYS A 90 -7.07 -6.48 8.18
C LYS A 90 -7.29 -6.48 9.68
N HIS A 91 -7.69 -5.36 10.26
CA HIS A 91 -8.03 -5.28 11.68
C HIS A 91 -9.20 -6.22 12.02
N ARG A 92 -10.25 -6.26 11.20
CA ARG A 92 -11.39 -7.17 11.41
C ARG A 92 -11.00 -8.64 11.25
N LEU A 93 -10.12 -8.96 10.30
CA LEU A 93 -9.54 -10.30 10.15
C LEU A 93 -8.78 -10.73 11.42
N MET A 94 -7.92 -9.84 11.96
CA MET A 94 -7.19 -10.10 13.21
C MET A 94 -8.11 -10.29 14.42
N GLN A 95 -9.33 -9.75 14.38
CA GLN A 95 -10.38 -9.99 15.38
C GLN A 95 -11.14 -11.31 15.15
N GLY A 96 -10.70 -12.15 14.22
CA GLY A 96 -11.34 -13.43 13.91
C GLY A 96 -12.60 -13.31 13.06
N ARG A 97 -12.87 -12.16 12.42
CA ARG A 97 -14.04 -11.99 11.55
C ARG A 97 -13.76 -12.45 10.13
N LYS A 98 -14.77 -13.02 9.49
CA LYS A 98 -14.76 -13.31 8.06
C LYS A 98 -15.06 -12.03 7.28
N VAL A 99 -14.03 -11.46 6.68
CA VAL A 99 -14.18 -10.19 5.96
C VAL A 99 -14.66 -10.43 4.53
N ARG A 100 -15.68 -9.66 4.13
CA ARG A 100 -16.12 -9.54 2.74
C ARG A 100 -15.88 -8.13 2.26
N PHE A 101 -15.00 -7.99 1.29
CA PHE A 101 -14.71 -6.72 0.61
C PHE A 101 -14.56 -6.99 -0.88
N VAL A 102 -15.41 -6.35 -1.67
CA VAL A 102 -15.38 -6.46 -3.13
C VAL A 102 -15.06 -5.08 -3.67
N PRO A 103 -13.82 -4.81 -4.13
CA PRO A 103 -13.47 -3.57 -4.79
C PRO A 103 -14.14 -3.48 -6.16
N GLY A 104 -14.42 -2.27 -6.62
CA GLY A 104 -15.06 -2.04 -7.89
C GLY A 104 -14.69 -0.70 -8.53
N TRP A 105 -15.34 -0.42 -9.66
CA TRP A 105 -15.26 0.83 -10.40
C TRP A 105 -16.64 1.32 -10.71
N ASP A 106 -16.86 2.63 -10.63
CA ASP A 106 -18.06 3.27 -11.18
C ASP A 106 -17.80 3.55 -12.66
N CYS A 107 -18.52 2.80 -13.51
CA CYS A 107 -18.24 2.73 -14.94
C CYS A 107 -19.34 3.36 -15.81
N HIS A 108 -20.28 4.10 -15.24
CA HIS A 108 -21.38 4.72 -15.99
C HIS A 108 -21.72 6.12 -15.47
N GLY A 109 -22.60 6.80 -16.20
CA GLY A 109 -23.03 8.16 -15.92
C GLY A 109 -22.20 9.23 -16.63
N LEU A 110 -22.66 10.47 -16.53
CA LEU A 110 -22.14 11.61 -17.28
C LEU A 110 -20.61 11.80 -17.22
N PRO A 111 -19.92 11.62 -16.08
CA PRO A 111 -18.48 11.77 -16.04
C PRO A 111 -17.72 10.78 -16.93
N ILE A 112 -18.25 9.57 -17.10
CA ILE A 112 -17.67 8.53 -17.96
C ILE A 112 -17.98 8.83 -19.42
N GLU A 113 -19.24 9.12 -19.72
CA GLU A 113 -19.72 9.45 -21.07
C GLU A 113 -18.97 10.64 -21.66
N LEU A 114 -18.78 11.71 -20.88
CA LEU A 114 -18.01 12.87 -21.31
C LEU A 114 -16.55 12.52 -21.64
N LYS A 115 -15.93 11.62 -20.88
CA LYS A 115 -14.56 11.18 -21.16
C LYS A 115 -14.47 10.38 -22.45
N VAL A 116 -15.43 9.50 -22.70
CA VAL A 116 -15.52 8.74 -23.95
C VAL A 116 -15.72 9.69 -25.12
N LEU A 117 -16.69 10.61 -25.03
CA LEU A 117 -16.95 11.60 -26.07
C LEU A 117 -15.73 12.49 -26.36
N GLN A 118 -14.97 12.89 -25.33
CA GLN A 118 -13.74 13.67 -25.52
C GLN A 118 -12.64 12.89 -26.25
N ALA A 119 -12.60 11.56 -26.08
CA ALA A 119 -11.63 10.69 -26.74
C ALA A 119 -12.02 10.31 -28.17
N MET A 120 -13.29 10.47 -28.55
CA MET A 120 -13.78 10.13 -29.89
C MET A 120 -13.47 11.24 -30.89
N SER A 121 -13.18 10.86 -32.15
CA SER A 121 -13.09 11.80 -33.27
C SER A 121 -14.45 12.42 -33.60
N GLN A 122 -14.48 13.53 -34.39
CA GLN A 122 -15.72 14.12 -34.82
C GLN A 122 -16.62 13.17 -35.63
N GLU A 123 -16.00 12.35 -36.48
CA GLU A 123 -16.71 11.35 -37.30
C GLU A 123 -17.37 10.27 -36.44
N GLN A 124 -16.64 9.81 -35.39
CA GLN A 124 -17.17 8.81 -34.46
C GLN A 124 -18.30 9.32 -33.56
N ARG A 125 -18.40 10.65 -33.35
CA ARG A 125 -19.48 11.26 -32.56
C ARG A 125 -20.77 11.43 -33.35
N GLN A 126 -20.69 11.36 -34.70
CA GLN A 126 -21.84 11.55 -35.60
C GLN A 126 -22.42 10.24 -36.12
N ALA A 127 -21.75 9.13 -35.87
CA ALA A 127 -22.17 7.78 -36.18
C ALA A 127 -23.01 7.18 -35.05
#